data_5b07bdaeab6a532f344ef9a77303e59e
#
_entry.id   5b07bdaeab6a532f344ef9a77303e59e
#
_cell.length_a   1.000
_cell.length_b   1.000
_cell.length_c   1.000
_cell.angle_alpha   90.00
_cell.angle_beta   90.00
_cell.angle_gamma   90.00
#
_symmetry.space_group_name_H-M   'P 1'
#
loop_
_entity.id
_entity.type
_entity.pdbx_description
1 polymer ?
#
loop_
_entity_poly.entity_id
_entity_poly.type
_entity_poly.pdbx_seq_one_letter_code
_entity_poly.pdbx_strand_id
1 'polypeptide(L)'
;MNKKILIGLLAFVFLLTGCNNTNKENTETGIRQVENKDTKNSKIKKKPVPDFAKSLDDALKIFHNHNFDEANMDSINIDKIKMEFTNELFILNIEGFKNGKIYKLKIDDNAQILEEKIEKSLNNKTLALDFKNIISGTEAMDKALDGQSKGAWVKGYELKIENGKAIYDIKIAEGRDIKINAATGEIIK
;
A
#
# COMPACT_ATOMS: atom_id res chain seq x y z
N MET A 1 -11.32 19.99 44.35
CA MET A 1 -10.03 19.33 44.63
C MET A 1 -9.16 19.41 43.39
N ASN A 2 -8.18 20.34 43.40
CA ASN A 2 -7.31 20.60 42.22
C ASN A 2 -6.13 19.64 42.23
N LYS A 3 -5.97 18.81 41.20
CA LYS A 3 -4.74 18.03 40.98
C LYS A 3 -3.87 18.76 39.95
N LYS A 4 -2.76 19.31 40.44
CA LYS A 4 -1.69 19.94 39.63
C LYS A 4 -0.90 18.86 38.89
N ILE A 5 -0.81 19.00 37.58
CA ILE A 5 0.03 18.15 36.70
C ILE A 5 1.42 18.78 36.66
N LEU A 6 2.42 18.02 37.10
CA LEU A 6 3.84 18.39 37.10
C LEU A 6 4.45 18.02 35.75
N ILE A 7 4.86 19.02 34.98
CA ILE A 7 5.56 18.83 33.68
C ILE A 7 7.05 18.72 34.00
N GLY A 8 7.62 17.54 33.82
CA GLY A 8 9.06 17.27 33.89
C GLY A 8 9.75 17.61 32.58
N LEU A 9 10.55 18.67 32.60
CA LEU A 9 11.42 19.09 31.48
C LEU A 9 12.72 18.28 31.55
N LEU A 10 12.95 17.37 30.59
CA LEU A 10 14.21 16.63 30.46
C LEU A 10 15.09 17.35 29.43
N ALA A 11 16.11 18.04 29.91
CA ALA A 11 17.12 18.67 29.08
C ALA A 11 18.20 17.64 28.71
N PHE A 12 18.36 17.34 27.42
CA PHE A 12 19.48 16.56 26.91
C PHE A 12 20.64 17.47 26.55
N VAL A 13 21.73 17.33 27.29
CA VAL A 13 23.01 17.99 27.01
C VAL A 13 23.81 17.12 26.05
N PHE A 14 24.07 17.64 24.85
CA PHE A 14 25.03 17.04 23.92
C PHE A 14 26.45 17.55 24.23
N LEU A 15 27.30 16.63 24.65
CA LEU A 15 28.74 16.88 24.76
C LEU A 15 29.39 16.59 23.40
N LEU A 16 29.86 17.63 22.74
CA LEU A 16 30.74 17.56 21.58
C LEU A 16 32.18 17.38 22.07
N THR A 17 32.74 16.20 21.89
CA THR A 17 34.19 15.98 22.00
C THR A 17 34.84 16.13 20.62
N GLY A 18 35.54 17.25 20.45
CA GLY A 18 36.42 17.45 19.30
C GLY A 18 37.72 16.67 19.47
N CYS A 19 38.19 16.04 18.42
CA CYS A 19 39.60 15.65 18.28
C CYS A 19 40.23 16.38 17.11
N ASN A 20 41.14 17.28 17.50
CA ASN A 20 42.05 18.00 16.63
C ASN A 20 43.20 17.07 16.27
N ASN A 21 43.59 16.97 15.01
CA ASN A 21 44.90 16.47 14.64
C ASN A 21 45.45 17.25 13.42
N THR A 22 46.38 18.12 13.73
CA THR A 22 47.24 18.86 12.83
C THR A 22 48.31 17.92 12.25
N ASN A 23 48.55 17.91 10.92
CA ASN A 23 49.87 18.06 10.35
C ASN A 23 49.90 18.13 8.82
N LYS A 24 50.53 19.23 8.37
CA LYS A 24 51.50 19.48 7.28
C LYS A 24 51.04 19.43 5.82
N GLU A 25 51.28 20.62 5.27
CA GLU A 25 51.48 21.01 3.86
C GLU A 25 52.13 19.95 2.98
N ASN A 26 51.57 19.75 1.79
CA ASN A 26 52.33 19.78 0.56
C ASN A 26 51.44 20.17 -0.64
N THR A 27 51.89 21.17 -1.33
CA THR A 27 51.36 21.77 -2.56
C THR A 27 51.51 20.81 -3.71
N GLU A 28 50.41 20.37 -4.35
CA GLU A 28 50.45 19.97 -5.77
C GLU A 28 49.08 20.16 -6.40
N THR A 29 49.10 20.90 -7.51
CA THR A 29 48.02 21.25 -8.40
C THR A 29 47.47 19.99 -9.04
N GLY A 30 46.28 19.50 -8.59
CA GLY A 30 45.59 18.36 -9.19
C GLY A 30 44.12 18.72 -9.41
N ILE A 31 43.71 18.71 -10.65
CA ILE A 31 42.36 18.87 -11.17
C ILE A 31 41.42 17.93 -10.40
N ARG A 32 40.53 18.50 -9.58
CA ARG A 32 39.49 17.72 -8.95
C ARG A 32 38.44 17.30 -9.99
N GLN A 33 38.55 16.06 -10.42
CA GLN A 33 37.41 15.37 -11.04
C GLN A 33 36.30 15.30 -9.97
N VAL A 34 35.17 15.88 -10.30
CA VAL A 34 33.92 15.70 -9.52
C VAL A 34 33.53 14.24 -9.73
N GLU A 35 33.82 13.39 -8.76
CA GLU A 35 33.17 12.07 -8.69
C GLU A 35 31.68 12.25 -8.58
N ASN A 36 31.00 11.98 -9.67
CA ASN A 36 29.57 11.71 -9.65
C ASN A 36 29.32 10.59 -8.65
N LYS A 37 28.76 10.92 -7.48
CA LYS A 37 28.15 9.93 -6.60
C LYS A 37 27.10 9.20 -7.39
N ASP A 38 27.43 8.01 -7.84
CA ASP A 38 26.50 7.04 -8.34
C ASP A 38 25.32 6.94 -7.38
N THR A 39 24.18 7.45 -7.83
CA THR A 39 22.88 7.19 -7.23
C THR A 39 22.72 5.67 -7.32
N LYS A 40 22.98 4.97 -6.22
CA LYS A 40 22.69 3.54 -6.09
C LYS A 40 21.20 3.38 -6.41
N ASN A 41 20.92 3.00 -7.63
CA ASN A 41 19.65 2.45 -8.07
C ASN A 41 19.46 1.16 -7.28
N SER A 42 18.89 1.25 -6.07
CA SER A 42 18.51 0.07 -5.30
C SER A 42 17.41 -0.62 -6.11
N LYS A 43 17.80 -1.66 -6.86
CA LYS A 43 16.83 -2.53 -7.54
C LYS A 43 15.87 -3.03 -6.47
N ILE A 44 14.61 -2.59 -6.54
CA ILE A 44 13.55 -3.06 -5.67
C ILE A 44 13.51 -4.57 -5.81
N LYS A 45 13.78 -5.30 -4.71
CA LYS A 45 13.73 -6.75 -4.73
C LYS A 45 12.29 -7.18 -5.01
N LYS A 46 12.11 -7.96 -6.09
CA LYS A 46 10.85 -8.62 -6.39
C LYS A 46 10.45 -9.50 -5.20
N LYS A 47 9.23 -9.33 -4.71
CA LYS A 47 8.63 -10.15 -3.66
C LYS A 47 7.37 -10.82 -4.21
N PRO A 48 7.15 -12.13 -3.97
CA PRO A 48 5.91 -12.77 -4.38
C PRO A 48 4.72 -12.12 -3.66
N VAL A 49 3.62 -11.94 -4.38
CA VAL A 49 2.37 -11.42 -3.81
C VAL A 49 1.84 -12.43 -2.79
N PRO A 50 1.51 -12.03 -1.55
CA PRO A 50 0.95 -12.91 -0.54
C PRO A 50 -0.35 -13.58 -1.02
N ASP A 51 -0.60 -14.82 -0.59
CA ASP A 51 -1.77 -15.57 -1.07
C ASP A 51 -3.10 -14.92 -0.71
N PHE A 52 -3.22 -14.34 0.49
CA PHE A 52 -4.43 -13.63 0.89
C PHE A 52 -4.72 -12.38 0.04
N ALA A 53 -3.69 -11.74 -0.52
CA ALA A 53 -3.85 -10.59 -1.40
C ALA A 53 -4.17 -10.96 -2.85
N LYS A 54 -3.96 -12.23 -3.24
CA LYS A 54 -4.36 -12.79 -4.54
C LYS A 54 -5.82 -13.20 -4.56
N SER A 55 -6.35 -13.64 -3.42
CA SER A 55 -7.72 -14.12 -3.27
C SER A 55 -8.62 -13.03 -2.71
N LEU A 56 -9.65 -12.64 -3.46
CA LEU A 56 -10.67 -11.71 -2.97
C LEU A 56 -11.46 -12.29 -1.81
N ASP A 57 -11.75 -13.60 -1.84
CA ASP A 57 -12.50 -14.27 -0.78
C ASP A 57 -11.73 -14.25 0.54
N ASP A 58 -10.41 -14.45 0.50
CA ASP A 58 -9.59 -14.40 1.69
C ASP A 58 -9.47 -12.97 2.24
N ALA A 59 -9.32 -11.98 1.37
CA ALA A 59 -9.34 -10.58 1.75
C ALA A 59 -10.68 -10.18 2.41
N LEU A 60 -11.80 -10.64 1.87
CA LEU A 60 -13.12 -10.41 2.44
C LEU A 60 -13.31 -11.11 3.79
N LYS A 61 -12.84 -12.36 3.94
CA LYS A 61 -12.87 -13.08 5.22
C LYS A 61 -12.13 -12.32 6.32
N ILE A 62 -10.92 -11.80 6.01
CA ILE A 62 -10.14 -11.01 6.97
C ILE A 62 -10.94 -9.78 7.39
N PHE A 63 -11.51 -9.04 6.43
CA PHE A 63 -12.30 -7.85 6.69
C PHE A 63 -13.58 -8.15 7.50
N HIS A 64 -14.34 -9.18 7.14
CA HIS A 64 -15.58 -9.57 7.82
C HIS A 64 -15.36 -10.17 9.21
N ASN A 65 -14.22 -10.87 9.42
CA ASN A 65 -13.89 -11.42 10.73
C ASN A 65 -13.32 -10.38 11.69
N HIS A 66 -12.94 -9.22 11.17
CA HIS A 66 -12.47 -8.12 12.00
C HIS A 66 -13.62 -7.47 12.73
N ASN A 67 -13.51 -7.35 14.04
CA ASN A 67 -14.52 -6.72 14.87
C ASN A 67 -14.31 -5.19 14.91
N PHE A 68 -15.10 -4.45 14.14
CA PHE A 68 -15.11 -2.98 14.16
C PHE A 68 -15.97 -2.40 15.32
N ASP A 69 -16.14 -3.12 16.42
CA ASP A 69 -17.02 -2.76 17.54
C ASP A 69 -18.50 -2.51 17.13
N GLU A 70 -18.89 -3.01 15.97
CA GLU A 70 -20.27 -2.93 15.47
C GLU A 70 -20.88 -4.32 15.24
N ALA A 71 -22.12 -4.51 15.66
CA ALA A 71 -22.86 -5.72 15.36
C ALA A 71 -23.16 -5.80 13.85
N ASN A 72 -23.01 -6.98 13.25
CA ASN A 72 -23.47 -7.28 11.90
C ASN A 72 -22.58 -6.77 10.75
N MET A 73 -21.32 -7.24 10.73
CA MET A 73 -20.32 -6.89 9.71
C MET A 73 -20.63 -7.43 8.30
N ASP A 74 -21.38 -8.54 8.19
CA ASP A 74 -21.73 -9.16 6.90
C ASP A 74 -22.54 -8.24 5.96
N SER A 75 -23.03 -7.11 6.47
CA SER A 75 -23.81 -6.13 5.70
C SER A 75 -23.01 -4.88 5.28
N ILE A 76 -21.70 -4.84 5.50
CA ILE A 76 -20.88 -3.75 4.99
C ILE A 76 -20.64 -3.96 3.48
N ASN A 77 -21.01 -2.97 2.70
CA ASN A 77 -20.77 -2.95 1.27
C ASN A 77 -19.33 -2.58 0.97
N ILE A 78 -18.57 -3.45 0.35
CA ILE A 78 -17.18 -3.18 -0.04
C ILE A 78 -17.20 -2.42 -1.36
N ASP A 79 -16.49 -1.31 -1.45
CA ASP A 79 -16.37 -0.51 -2.66
C ASP A 79 -14.94 -0.41 -3.21
N LYS A 80 -13.94 -0.79 -2.39
CA LYS A 80 -12.55 -0.75 -2.83
C LYS A 80 -11.67 -1.77 -2.10
N ILE A 81 -10.79 -2.41 -2.85
CA ILE A 81 -9.67 -3.18 -2.34
C ILE A 81 -8.40 -2.68 -3.04
N LYS A 82 -7.38 -2.32 -2.28
CA LYS A 82 -6.09 -1.89 -2.81
C LYS A 82 -4.96 -2.67 -2.16
N MET A 83 -4.10 -3.26 -2.99
CA MET A 83 -2.82 -3.84 -2.57
C MET A 83 -1.68 -3.02 -3.15
N GLU A 84 -0.66 -2.74 -2.36
CA GLU A 84 0.52 -2.02 -2.82
C GLU A 84 1.80 -2.54 -2.15
N PHE A 85 2.89 -2.59 -2.92
CA PHE A 85 4.22 -2.89 -2.41
C PHE A 85 4.92 -1.61 -2.02
N THR A 86 5.19 -1.45 -0.73
CA THR A 86 5.87 -0.30 -0.17
C THR A 86 6.78 -0.72 0.99
N ASN A 87 7.96 -0.11 1.12
CA ASN A 87 8.93 -0.44 2.18
C ASN A 87 9.22 -1.94 2.30
N GLU A 88 9.35 -2.63 1.14
CA GLU A 88 9.59 -4.08 1.06
C GLU A 88 8.46 -4.98 1.61
N LEU A 89 7.28 -4.42 1.86
CA LEU A 89 6.08 -5.12 2.32
C LEU A 89 4.92 -4.92 1.35
N PHE A 90 4.06 -5.92 1.23
CA PHE A 90 2.75 -5.72 0.64
C PHE A 90 1.77 -5.26 1.71
N ILE A 91 1.05 -4.19 1.40
CA ILE A 91 0.01 -3.62 2.25
C ILE A 91 -1.32 -3.77 1.52
N LEU A 92 -2.30 -4.37 2.18
CA LEU A 92 -3.67 -4.50 1.70
C LEU A 92 -4.57 -3.52 2.46
N ASN A 93 -5.31 -2.72 1.72
CA ASN A 93 -6.31 -1.79 2.23
C ASN A 93 -7.68 -2.22 1.70
N ILE A 94 -8.64 -2.47 2.59
CA ILE A 94 -10.03 -2.76 2.26
C ILE A 94 -10.87 -1.60 2.75
N GLU A 95 -11.73 -1.09 1.87
CA GLU A 95 -12.66 -0.02 2.20
C GLU A 95 -14.08 -0.48 1.90
N GLY A 96 -14.97 -0.26 2.86
CA GLY A 96 -16.39 -0.53 2.72
C GLY A 96 -17.22 0.56 3.36
N PHE A 97 -18.53 0.55 3.10
CA PHE A 97 -19.44 1.54 3.61
C PHE A 97 -20.77 0.94 4.11
N LYS A 98 -21.34 1.58 5.13
CA LYS A 98 -22.64 1.24 5.72
C LYS A 98 -23.16 2.42 6.50
N ASN A 99 -24.45 2.73 6.39
CA ASN A 99 -25.17 3.72 7.20
C ASN A 99 -24.43 5.08 7.32
N GLY A 100 -23.88 5.59 6.22
CA GLY A 100 -23.16 6.87 6.21
C GLY A 100 -21.80 6.84 6.89
N LYS A 101 -21.25 5.67 7.16
CA LYS A 101 -19.87 5.46 7.64
C LYS A 101 -19.04 4.74 6.59
N ILE A 102 -17.74 4.98 6.64
CA ILE A 102 -16.71 4.30 5.85
C ILE A 102 -15.84 3.51 6.83
N TYR A 103 -15.66 2.23 6.55
CA TYR A 103 -14.87 1.28 7.31
C TYR A 103 -13.60 0.98 6.52
N LYS A 104 -12.45 1.13 7.12
CA LYS A 104 -11.15 0.88 6.50
C LYS A 104 -10.35 -0.08 7.36
N LEU A 105 -9.79 -1.08 6.72
CA LEU A 105 -8.87 -2.02 7.35
C LEU A 105 -7.59 -2.08 6.51
N LYS A 106 -6.45 -1.94 7.20
CA LYS A 106 -5.14 -2.04 6.60
C LYS A 106 -4.39 -3.19 7.24
N ILE A 107 -3.91 -4.11 6.43
CA ILE A 107 -3.18 -5.32 6.86
C ILE A 107 -1.87 -5.45 6.09
N ASP A 108 -0.88 -6.07 6.71
CA ASP A 108 0.40 -6.40 6.09
C ASP A 108 0.38 -7.77 5.40
N ASP A 109 1.51 -8.16 4.84
CA ASP A 109 1.68 -9.45 4.14
C ASP A 109 1.76 -10.68 5.05
N ASN A 110 1.70 -10.50 6.38
CA ASN A 110 1.53 -11.54 7.38
C ASN A 110 0.08 -11.60 7.93
N ALA A 111 -0.85 -10.89 7.27
CA ALA A 111 -2.24 -10.74 7.70
C ALA A 111 -2.39 -10.05 9.08
N GLN A 112 -1.39 -9.27 9.51
CA GLN A 112 -1.48 -8.47 10.72
C GLN A 112 -2.19 -7.15 10.44
N ILE A 113 -3.14 -6.79 11.29
CA ILE A 113 -3.85 -5.53 11.19
C ILE A 113 -2.92 -4.41 11.62
N LEU A 114 -2.67 -3.47 10.68
CA LEU A 114 -1.83 -2.31 10.90
C LEU A 114 -2.65 -1.08 11.30
N GLU A 115 -3.85 -0.97 10.78
CA GLU A 115 -4.72 0.19 11.00
C GLU A 115 -6.18 -0.20 10.81
N GLU A 116 -7.01 0.26 11.71
CA GLU A 116 -8.47 0.25 11.61
C GLU A 116 -8.96 1.69 11.66
N LYS A 117 -9.94 2.03 10.84
CA LYS A 117 -10.53 3.36 10.85
C LYS A 117 -11.99 3.33 10.48
N ILE A 118 -12.79 4.07 11.25
CA ILE A 118 -14.20 4.36 10.94
C ILE A 118 -14.32 5.86 10.73
N GLU A 119 -14.81 6.26 9.57
CA GLU A 119 -14.99 7.66 9.20
C GLU A 119 -16.45 7.94 8.85
N LYS A 120 -16.90 9.17 9.06
CA LYS A 120 -18.20 9.61 8.54
C LYS A 120 -18.09 9.79 7.03
N SER A 121 -19.01 9.19 6.27
CA SER A 121 -19.09 9.42 4.83
C SER A 121 -19.62 10.81 4.54
N LEU A 122 -18.92 11.59 3.74
CA LEU A 122 -19.38 12.90 3.27
C LEU A 122 -20.33 12.77 2.06
N ASN A 123 -20.28 11.63 1.38
CA ASN A 123 -21.08 11.34 0.20
C ASN A 123 -21.86 10.03 0.43
N ASN A 124 -23.09 9.98 -0.05
CA ASN A 124 -23.86 8.75 -0.05
C ASN A 124 -23.29 7.79 -1.10
N LYS A 125 -22.35 6.93 -0.68
CA LYS A 125 -21.89 5.82 -1.52
C LYS A 125 -23.02 4.83 -1.70
N THR A 126 -23.30 4.47 -2.95
CA THR A 126 -24.42 3.58 -3.30
C THR A 126 -23.98 2.37 -4.11
N LEU A 127 -22.77 2.38 -4.66
CA LEU A 127 -22.26 1.31 -5.50
C LEU A 127 -21.22 0.47 -4.73
N ALA A 128 -21.49 -0.83 -4.67
CA ALA A 128 -20.58 -1.82 -4.07
C ALA A 128 -20.04 -2.77 -5.15
N LEU A 129 -18.90 -3.38 -4.87
CA LEU A 129 -18.32 -4.44 -5.67
C LEU A 129 -19.21 -5.69 -5.60
N ASP A 130 -19.55 -6.25 -6.75
CA ASP A 130 -20.25 -7.52 -6.85
C ASP A 130 -19.24 -8.67 -7.08
N PHE A 131 -18.75 -9.22 -5.99
CA PHE A 131 -17.71 -10.24 -6.01
C PHE A 131 -18.13 -11.56 -6.69
N LYS A 132 -19.41 -11.78 -6.95
CA LYS A 132 -19.88 -12.96 -7.66
C LYS A 132 -19.66 -12.87 -9.17
N ASN A 133 -19.58 -11.64 -9.67
CA ASN A 133 -19.53 -11.32 -11.09
C ASN A 133 -18.22 -10.63 -11.52
N ILE A 134 -17.14 -10.83 -10.77
CA ILE A 134 -15.81 -10.33 -11.13
C ILE A 134 -14.77 -11.44 -11.13
N ILE A 135 -13.77 -11.32 -12.00
CA ILE A 135 -12.64 -12.23 -12.05
C ILE A 135 -11.79 -12.10 -10.77
N SER A 136 -11.07 -13.16 -10.42
CA SER A 136 -10.19 -13.14 -9.25
C SER A 136 -9.01 -12.16 -9.42
N GLY A 137 -8.46 -11.70 -8.30
CA GLY A 137 -7.24 -10.87 -8.32
C GLY A 137 -6.07 -11.60 -9.00
N THR A 138 -5.94 -12.91 -8.81
CA THR A 138 -4.91 -13.73 -9.49
C THR A 138 -5.10 -13.69 -11.00
N GLU A 139 -6.31 -13.95 -11.49
CA GLU A 139 -6.60 -13.91 -12.92
C GLU A 139 -6.33 -12.51 -13.52
N ALA A 140 -6.72 -11.46 -12.81
CA ALA A 140 -6.44 -10.08 -13.23
C ALA A 140 -4.94 -9.80 -13.33
N MET A 141 -4.15 -10.24 -12.35
CA MET A 141 -2.70 -10.07 -12.35
C MET A 141 -2.02 -10.86 -13.48
N ASP A 142 -2.44 -12.10 -13.73
CA ASP A 142 -1.91 -12.92 -14.82
C ASP A 142 -2.20 -12.29 -16.20
N LYS A 143 -3.43 -11.82 -16.42
CA LYS A 143 -3.79 -11.09 -17.65
C LYS A 143 -2.98 -9.79 -17.82
N ALA A 144 -2.69 -9.08 -16.72
CA ALA A 144 -1.91 -7.85 -16.77
C ALA A 144 -0.43 -8.09 -17.09
N LEU A 145 0.11 -9.25 -16.73
CA LEU A 145 1.50 -9.63 -17.03
C LEU A 145 1.66 -10.23 -18.43
N ASP A 146 0.58 -10.64 -19.06
CA ASP A 146 0.63 -11.15 -20.43
C ASP A 146 1.15 -10.07 -21.40
N GLY A 147 2.14 -10.44 -22.21
CA GLY A 147 2.80 -9.53 -23.15
C GLY A 147 3.69 -8.45 -22.52
N GLN A 148 3.97 -8.49 -21.21
CA GLN A 148 4.93 -7.60 -20.54
C GLN A 148 6.39 -8.08 -20.73
N SER A 149 7.35 -7.25 -20.31
CA SER A 149 8.77 -7.60 -20.32
C SER A 149 9.08 -8.80 -19.40
N LYS A 150 10.12 -9.57 -19.70
CA LYS A 150 10.52 -10.77 -18.92
C LYS A 150 10.78 -10.47 -17.42
N GLY A 151 11.12 -9.23 -17.08
CA GLY A 151 11.40 -8.81 -15.71
C GLY A 151 10.18 -8.26 -14.97
N ALA A 152 9.06 -8.02 -15.67
CA ALA A 152 7.88 -7.40 -15.09
C ALA A 152 7.27 -8.22 -13.95
N TRP A 153 6.74 -7.52 -12.95
CA TRP A 153 6.03 -8.13 -11.84
C TRP A 153 5.00 -7.15 -11.27
N VAL A 154 3.93 -7.69 -10.69
CA VAL A 154 2.87 -6.88 -10.08
C VAL A 154 3.37 -6.32 -8.74
N LYS A 155 3.44 -5.00 -8.61
CA LYS A 155 3.74 -4.29 -7.36
C LYS A 155 2.50 -3.85 -6.61
N GLY A 156 1.32 -3.97 -7.20
CA GLY A 156 0.05 -3.64 -6.57
C GLY A 156 -1.12 -3.67 -7.53
N TYR A 157 -2.33 -3.62 -6.97
CA TYR A 157 -3.56 -3.38 -7.71
C TYR A 157 -4.55 -2.59 -6.87
N GLU A 158 -5.49 -1.94 -7.54
CA GLU A 158 -6.68 -1.36 -6.94
C GLU A 158 -7.91 -1.89 -7.69
N LEU A 159 -8.80 -2.57 -6.96
CA LEU A 159 -10.13 -2.94 -7.43
C LEU A 159 -11.13 -1.94 -6.87
N LYS A 160 -11.83 -1.22 -7.74
CA LYS A 160 -12.81 -0.19 -7.37
C LYS A 160 -13.89 -0.04 -8.42
N ILE A 161 -14.94 0.69 -8.07
CA ILE A 161 -15.94 1.15 -9.04
C ILE A 161 -15.46 2.44 -9.72
N GLU A 162 -15.35 2.42 -11.03
CA GLU A 162 -15.03 3.58 -11.86
C GLU A 162 -16.09 3.68 -12.99
N ASN A 163 -16.81 4.80 -13.05
CA ASN A 163 -17.92 5.02 -14.00
C ASN A 163 -18.99 3.89 -13.99
N GLY A 164 -19.33 3.40 -12.80
CA GLY A 164 -20.33 2.35 -12.59
C GLY A 164 -19.87 0.93 -12.94
N LYS A 165 -18.58 0.74 -13.25
CA LYS A 165 -18.00 -0.57 -13.55
C LYS A 165 -16.91 -0.93 -12.57
N ALA A 166 -16.81 -2.20 -12.20
CA ALA A 166 -15.68 -2.69 -11.40
C ALA A 166 -14.44 -2.79 -12.28
N ILE A 167 -13.36 -2.13 -11.86
CA ILE A 167 -12.09 -2.03 -12.60
C ILE A 167 -10.95 -2.45 -11.70
N TYR A 168 -10.08 -3.31 -12.20
CA TYR A 168 -8.74 -3.52 -11.69
C TYR A 168 -7.80 -2.50 -12.34
N ASP A 169 -7.08 -1.74 -11.53
CA ASP A 169 -5.95 -0.91 -11.94
C ASP A 169 -4.67 -1.57 -11.41
N ILE A 170 -3.96 -2.30 -12.30
CA ILE A 170 -2.80 -3.12 -11.94
C ILE A 170 -1.52 -2.32 -12.15
N LYS A 171 -0.71 -2.20 -11.09
CA LYS A 171 0.57 -1.52 -11.09
C LYS A 171 1.70 -2.51 -11.32
N ILE A 172 2.50 -2.29 -12.36
CA ILE A 172 3.55 -3.22 -12.82
C ILE A 172 4.92 -2.55 -12.72
N ALA A 173 5.83 -3.20 -12.00
CA ALA A 173 7.25 -2.83 -12.01
C ALA A 173 7.91 -3.42 -13.25
N GLU A 174 8.81 -2.66 -13.88
CA GLU A 174 9.53 -3.01 -15.11
C GLU A 174 8.59 -3.32 -16.30
N GLY A 175 7.37 -2.75 -16.27
CA GLY A 175 6.34 -2.91 -17.30
C GLY A 175 5.39 -1.71 -17.36
N ARG A 176 4.29 -1.87 -18.09
CA ARG A 176 3.24 -0.86 -18.22
C ARG A 176 2.07 -1.22 -17.31
N ASP A 177 1.56 -0.24 -16.57
CA ASP A 177 0.32 -0.40 -15.80
C ASP A 177 -0.84 -0.75 -16.73
N ILE A 178 -1.74 -1.61 -16.26
CA ILE A 178 -2.86 -2.14 -17.04
C ILE A 178 -4.16 -1.92 -16.26
N LYS A 179 -5.19 -1.44 -16.95
CA LYS A 179 -6.56 -1.45 -16.44
C LYS A 179 -7.33 -2.61 -17.05
N ILE A 180 -8.11 -3.32 -16.23
CA ILE A 180 -8.90 -4.48 -16.64
C ILE A 180 -10.33 -4.29 -16.17
N ASN A 181 -11.29 -4.53 -17.05
CA ASN A 181 -12.69 -4.65 -16.65
C ASN A 181 -12.84 -5.90 -15.77
N ALA A 182 -13.20 -5.72 -14.51
CA ALA A 182 -13.23 -6.82 -13.55
C ALA A 182 -14.33 -7.84 -13.86
N ALA A 183 -15.40 -7.47 -14.56
CA ALA A 183 -16.48 -8.39 -14.92
C ALA A 183 -16.13 -9.26 -16.13
N THR A 184 -15.37 -8.73 -17.13
CA THR A 184 -15.09 -9.45 -18.37
C THR A 184 -13.65 -9.95 -18.48
N GLY A 185 -12.73 -9.39 -17.66
CA GLY A 185 -11.31 -9.66 -17.77
C GLY A 185 -10.64 -9.01 -18.99
N GLU A 186 -11.32 -8.10 -19.68
CA GLU A 186 -10.78 -7.39 -20.84
C GLU A 186 -9.89 -6.21 -20.44
N ILE A 187 -8.77 -6.05 -21.14
CA ILE A 187 -7.88 -4.90 -20.96
C ILE A 187 -8.58 -3.64 -21.50
N ILE A 188 -8.64 -2.60 -20.66
CA ILE A 188 -9.16 -1.29 -21.01
C ILE A 188 -8.01 -0.45 -21.57
N LYS A 189 -8.18 0.03 -22.77
CA LYS A 189 -7.20 0.87 -23.49
C LYS A 189 -7.36 2.34 -23.14
#